data_02a882373ea8151c3aed4ac3cde82121
#
_entry.id   02a882373ea8151c3aed4ac3cde82121
#
_cell.length_a   1.000
_cell.length_b   1.000
_cell.length_c   1.000
_cell.angle_alpha   90.00
_cell.angle_beta   90.00
_cell.angle_gamma   90.00
#
_symmetry.space_group_name_H-M   'P 1'
#
loop_
_entity.id
_entity.type
_entity.pdbx_description
1 polymer ?
#
loop_
_entity_poly.entity_id
_entity_poly.type
_entity_poly.pdbx_seq_one_letter_code
_entity_poly.pdbx_strand_id
1 'polypeptide(L)'
;MRALDIAGTGMQAQQTNVEVISNNIANMTTTGFKRQRAEFQDLIYQNLRRVGSNSSDSGSLLPSGAQVGLGVQTAAIYRINEQGNLQQTGNTLDLAIQGNGYFQVTLPSGETAYTRDGTFGLSPEGQIVNTNGYVVAPGITIPTNATGVTINTSGQVQITLDGQTAPTTVGQISIATFPNEAGLDAQGDNLFLQTSASGNPVTGNPASPGFGSTLQGFVESSNVNVVTEITDLITAQRAYEMNSKVITASDEMLSTLTNLH
;
A
#
# COMPACT_ATOMS: atom_id res chain seq x y z
N MET A 1 -34.39 -4.20 -12.64
CA MET A 1 -34.36 -2.87 -13.28
C MET A 1 -32.95 -2.32 -13.29
N ARG A 2 -32.49 -1.84 -14.44
CA ARG A 2 -31.10 -1.37 -14.59
C ARG A 2 -30.68 -0.30 -13.61
N ALA A 3 -31.56 0.65 -13.25
CA ALA A 3 -31.21 1.71 -12.30
C ALA A 3 -30.84 1.16 -10.90
N LEU A 4 -31.55 0.12 -10.45
CA LEU A 4 -31.23 -0.57 -9.18
C LEU A 4 -29.89 -1.29 -9.26
N ASP A 5 -29.61 -1.99 -10.37
CA ASP A 5 -28.36 -2.70 -10.56
C ASP A 5 -27.16 -1.73 -10.58
N ILE A 6 -27.29 -0.61 -11.34
CA ILE A 6 -26.27 0.43 -11.42
C ILE A 6 -26.03 1.08 -10.05
N ALA A 7 -27.09 1.43 -9.31
CA ALA A 7 -26.97 2.00 -7.98
C ALA A 7 -26.38 0.99 -6.98
N GLY A 8 -26.74 -0.30 -7.10
CA GLY A 8 -26.18 -1.38 -6.31
C GLY A 8 -24.66 -1.51 -6.49
N THR A 9 -24.19 -1.56 -7.74
CA THR A 9 -22.73 -1.60 -8.02
C THR A 9 -22.01 -0.33 -7.52
N GLY A 10 -22.67 0.85 -7.66
CA GLY A 10 -22.15 2.11 -7.12
C GLY A 10 -22.00 2.09 -5.60
N MET A 11 -22.98 1.53 -4.87
CA MET A 11 -22.88 1.39 -3.41
C MET A 11 -21.76 0.45 -3.02
N GLN A 12 -21.62 -0.71 -3.70
CA GLN A 12 -20.55 -1.66 -3.43
C GLN A 12 -19.17 -1.04 -3.68
N ALA A 13 -19.01 -0.27 -4.75
CA ALA A 13 -17.78 0.45 -5.03
C ALA A 13 -17.44 1.47 -3.92
N GLN A 14 -18.45 2.26 -3.47
CA GLN A 14 -18.24 3.21 -2.38
C GLN A 14 -17.97 2.53 -1.04
N GLN A 15 -18.57 1.37 -0.77
CA GLN A 15 -18.26 0.57 0.41
C GLN A 15 -16.79 0.15 0.40
N THR A 16 -16.29 -0.42 -0.70
CA THR A 16 -14.87 -0.78 -0.83
C THR A 16 -13.96 0.44 -0.63
N ASN A 17 -14.34 1.60 -1.17
CA ASN A 17 -13.59 2.84 -1.00
C ASN A 17 -13.53 3.25 0.49
N VAL A 18 -14.65 3.21 1.20
CA VAL A 18 -14.71 3.48 2.65
C VAL A 18 -13.84 2.50 3.44
N GLU A 19 -13.83 1.22 3.09
CA GLU A 19 -12.98 0.21 3.73
C GLU A 19 -11.49 0.52 3.56
N VAL A 20 -11.07 0.90 2.36
CA VAL A 20 -9.67 1.28 2.07
C VAL A 20 -9.27 2.55 2.82
N ILE A 21 -10.11 3.59 2.79
CA ILE A 21 -9.85 4.84 3.51
C ILE A 21 -9.79 4.58 5.03
N SER A 22 -10.69 3.77 5.56
CA SER A 22 -10.71 3.41 6.99
C SER A 22 -9.44 2.66 7.39
N ASN A 23 -8.94 1.76 6.53
CA ASN A 23 -7.66 1.08 6.74
C ASN A 23 -6.49 2.08 6.73
N ASN A 24 -6.47 3.05 5.82
CA ASN A 24 -5.46 4.10 5.79
C ASN A 24 -5.47 4.92 7.08
N ILE A 25 -6.65 5.36 7.54
CA ILE A 25 -6.79 6.13 8.78
C ILE A 25 -6.34 5.32 10.00
N ALA A 26 -6.71 4.04 10.08
CA ALA A 26 -6.31 3.17 11.18
C ALA A 26 -4.78 3.01 11.26
N ASN A 27 -4.09 3.03 10.13
CA ASN A 27 -2.65 2.87 10.02
C ASN A 27 -1.87 4.19 9.87
N MET A 28 -2.45 5.34 10.21
CA MET A 28 -1.80 6.63 10.09
C MET A 28 -0.55 6.78 10.99
N THR A 29 -0.51 6.05 12.11
CA THR A 29 0.62 6.04 13.06
C THR A 29 1.51 4.82 12.92
N THR A 30 1.20 3.90 12.02
CA THR A 30 1.96 2.67 11.80
C THR A 30 3.24 2.98 11.03
N THR A 31 4.40 2.59 11.58
CA THR A 31 5.72 2.80 10.98
C THR A 31 5.83 2.05 9.65
N GLY A 32 6.33 2.72 8.63
CA GLY A 32 6.53 2.11 7.30
C GLY A 32 5.25 1.77 6.53
N PHE A 33 4.07 2.11 7.04
CA PHE A 33 2.81 1.87 6.34
C PHE A 33 2.71 2.71 5.07
N LYS A 34 2.21 2.10 4.01
CA LYS A 34 1.95 2.75 2.72
C LYS A 34 0.46 2.79 2.46
N ARG A 35 -0.08 4.01 2.23
CA ARG A 35 -1.50 4.21 1.96
C ARG A 35 -1.95 3.42 0.74
N GLN A 36 -3.18 2.95 0.78
CA GLN A 36 -3.81 2.22 -0.31
C GLN A 36 -4.86 3.10 -0.99
N ARG A 37 -5.10 2.84 -2.26
CA ARG A 37 -6.15 3.48 -3.05
C ARG A 37 -6.91 2.45 -3.86
N ALA A 38 -8.25 2.54 -3.82
CA ALA A 38 -9.10 1.75 -4.69
C ALA A 38 -9.20 2.41 -6.07
N GLU A 39 -9.09 1.62 -7.12
CA GLU A 39 -9.33 2.02 -8.51
C GLU A 39 -10.60 1.34 -8.99
N PHE A 40 -11.38 2.09 -9.75
CA PHE A 40 -12.67 1.65 -10.28
C PHE A 40 -12.66 1.69 -11.79
N GLN A 41 -13.39 0.76 -12.39
CA GLN A 41 -13.62 0.72 -13.83
C GLN A 41 -15.11 0.58 -14.12
N ASP A 42 -15.53 1.11 -15.24
CA ASP A 42 -16.90 0.97 -15.73
C ASP A 42 -17.16 -0.46 -16.21
N LEU A 43 -18.41 -0.89 -16.10
CA LEU A 43 -18.89 -2.13 -16.67
C LEU A 43 -19.27 -1.95 -18.15
N ILE A 44 -19.44 -3.08 -18.85
CA ILE A 44 -19.82 -3.08 -20.28
C ILE A 44 -21.05 -2.23 -20.55
N TYR A 45 -21.07 -1.64 -21.75
CA TYR A 45 -22.20 -0.84 -22.23
C TYR A 45 -23.20 -1.71 -22.98
N GLN A 46 -24.48 -1.55 -22.67
CA GLN A 46 -25.56 -2.11 -23.45
C GLN A 46 -25.97 -1.16 -24.57
N ASN A 47 -25.91 -1.65 -25.81
CA ASN A 47 -26.33 -0.88 -26.97
C ASN A 47 -27.86 -0.98 -27.12
N LEU A 48 -28.59 0.10 -26.91
CA LEU A 48 -30.01 0.24 -27.24
C LEU A 48 -30.17 0.56 -28.72
N ARG A 49 -29.27 1.36 -29.29
CA ARG A 49 -29.15 1.66 -30.72
C ARG A 49 -27.66 1.67 -31.08
N ARG A 50 -27.30 0.90 -32.10
CA ARG A 50 -25.92 0.86 -32.58
C ARG A 50 -25.59 2.11 -33.39
N VAL A 51 -24.39 2.67 -33.18
CA VAL A 51 -23.82 3.71 -34.02
C VAL A 51 -23.71 3.19 -35.46
N GLY A 52 -24.10 4.01 -36.43
CA GLY A 52 -24.03 3.63 -37.86
C GLY A 52 -25.15 2.71 -38.32
N SER A 53 -26.17 2.41 -37.50
CA SER A 53 -27.37 1.72 -38.01
C SER A 53 -28.23 2.65 -38.87
N ASN A 54 -28.89 2.06 -39.90
CA ASN A 54 -29.82 2.82 -40.75
C ASN A 54 -30.99 3.34 -39.92
N SER A 55 -31.27 4.64 -40.01
CA SER A 55 -32.42 5.28 -39.36
C SER A 55 -33.67 5.30 -40.20
N SER A 56 -33.54 5.08 -41.50
CA SER A 56 -34.65 5.07 -42.47
C SER A 56 -34.36 4.16 -43.66
N ASP A 57 -35.42 3.78 -44.42
CA ASP A 57 -35.28 3.00 -45.62
C ASP A 57 -34.49 3.71 -46.74
N SER A 58 -34.28 5.04 -46.59
CA SER A 58 -33.48 5.86 -47.53
C SER A 58 -31.97 5.82 -47.23
N GLY A 59 -31.49 4.99 -46.26
CA GLY A 59 -30.07 4.74 -46.03
C GLY A 59 -29.34 5.82 -45.22
N SER A 60 -30.04 6.71 -44.51
CA SER A 60 -29.41 7.67 -43.58
C SER A 60 -28.86 6.94 -42.37
N LEU A 61 -27.55 7.12 -42.10
CA LEU A 61 -26.87 6.55 -40.96
C LEU A 61 -27.03 7.39 -39.71
N LEU A 62 -27.23 6.75 -38.55
CA LEU A 62 -27.26 7.40 -37.24
C LEU A 62 -25.86 7.88 -36.86
N PRO A 63 -25.64 9.20 -36.67
CA PRO A 63 -24.32 9.73 -36.29
C PRO A 63 -23.92 9.37 -34.83
N SER A 64 -24.89 9.05 -33.97
CA SER A 64 -24.67 8.64 -32.58
C SER A 64 -25.62 7.52 -32.18
N GLY A 65 -25.09 6.54 -31.44
CA GLY A 65 -25.85 5.45 -30.83
C GLY A 65 -26.39 5.84 -29.44
N ALA A 66 -27.29 5.01 -28.91
CA ALA A 66 -27.71 5.06 -27.52
C ALA A 66 -27.08 3.87 -26.79
N GLN A 67 -26.11 4.15 -25.93
CA GLN A 67 -25.41 3.16 -25.10
C GLN A 67 -25.63 3.50 -23.63
N VAL A 68 -25.93 2.50 -22.81
CA VAL A 68 -26.11 2.65 -21.36
C VAL A 68 -25.10 1.76 -20.65
N GLY A 69 -24.28 2.32 -19.78
CA GLY A 69 -23.36 1.56 -18.92
C GLY A 69 -24.12 0.74 -17.87
N LEU A 70 -23.58 -0.40 -17.49
CA LEU A 70 -24.18 -1.30 -16.50
C LEU A 70 -23.70 -1.08 -15.06
N GLY A 71 -22.88 -0.05 -14.84
CA GLY A 71 -22.39 0.32 -13.51
C GLY A 71 -20.88 0.34 -13.41
N VAL A 72 -20.36 0.10 -12.22
CA VAL A 72 -18.94 0.19 -11.84
C VAL A 72 -18.50 -1.07 -11.09
N GLN A 73 -17.23 -1.44 -11.23
CA GLN A 73 -16.60 -2.49 -10.42
C GLN A 73 -15.24 -2.02 -9.91
N THR A 74 -14.78 -2.60 -8.80
CA THR A 74 -13.44 -2.39 -8.30
C THR A 74 -12.44 -3.09 -9.24
N ALA A 75 -11.50 -2.33 -9.80
CA ALA A 75 -10.46 -2.85 -10.68
C ALA A 75 -9.26 -3.37 -9.90
N ALA A 76 -8.77 -2.58 -8.94
CA ALA A 76 -7.62 -2.92 -8.11
C ALA A 76 -7.63 -2.09 -6.82
N ILE A 77 -6.91 -2.58 -5.82
CA ILE A 77 -6.49 -1.81 -4.65
C ILE A 77 -4.96 -1.88 -4.64
N TYR A 78 -4.30 -0.74 -4.84
CA TYR A 78 -2.85 -0.71 -4.87
C TYR A 78 -2.26 0.23 -3.84
N ARG A 79 -1.02 -0.05 -3.46
CA ARG A 79 -0.25 0.77 -2.52
C ARG A 79 0.44 1.90 -3.25
N ILE A 80 0.46 3.06 -2.61
CA ILE A 80 1.20 4.24 -3.05
C ILE A 80 2.52 4.23 -2.28
N ASN A 81 3.60 3.88 -2.97
CA ASN A 81 4.92 3.63 -2.38
C ASN A 81 5.76 4.91 -2.17
N GLU A 82 5.12 6.09 -2.26
CA GLU A 82 5.77 7.34 -1.90
C GLU A 82 6.35 7.28 -0.49
N GLN A 83 7.52 7.88 -0.31
CA GLN A 83 8.18 7.90 0.99
C GLN A 83 7.37 8.73 2.00
N GLY A 84 7.16 8.18 3.19
CA GLY A 84 6.61 8.90 4.34
C GLY A 84 7.63 9.85 4.96
N ASN A 85 7.18 10.66 5.93
CA ASN A 85 8.10 11.55 6.66
C ASN A 85 9.05 10.72 7.53
N LEU A 86 10.32 11.12 7.57
CA LEU A 86 11.30 10.54 8.47
C LEU A 86 11.19 11.21 9.85
N GLN A 87 10.92 10.41 10.87
CA GLN A 87 10.75 10.86 12.24
C GLN A 87 11.94 10.41 13.11
N GLN A 88 12.55 11.32 13.81
CA GLN A 88 13.63 11.01 14.74
C GLN A 88 13.06 10.38 16.03
N THR A 89 13.60 9.21 16.40
CA THR A 89 13.18 8.46 17.60
C THR A 89 14.21 8.49 18.72
N GLY A 90 15.47 8.69 18.38
CA GLY A 90 16.58 8.66 19.35
C GLY A 90 17.01 7.26 19.79
N ASN A 91 16.36 6.20 19.32
CA ASN A 91 16.81 4.83 19.52
C ASN A 91 17.94 4.50 18.52
N THR A 92 19.04 3.95 18.99
CA THR A 92 20.24 3.66 18.17
C THR A 92 20.03 2.54 17.15
N LEU A 93 19.03 1.68 17.35
CA LEU A 93 18.72 0.57 16.45
C LEU A 93 17.61 0.88 15.46
N ASP A 94 16.92 2.02 15.63
CA ASP A 94 15.94 2.45 14.66
C ASP A 94 16.64 2.93 13.39
N LEU A 95 16.19 2.42 12.25
CA LEU A 95 16.77 2.68 10.94
C LEU A 95 15.69 3.06 9.94
N ALA A 96 15.84 4.19 9.28
CA ALA A 96 15.01 4.54 8.13
C ALA A 96 15.80 4.40 6.83
N ILE A 97 15.11 4.05 5.75
CA ILE A 97 15.67 4.13 4.40
C ILE A 97 15.22 5.45 3.79
N GLN A 98 16.17 6.26 3.37
CA GLN A 98 15.91 7.46 2.59
C GLN A 98 16.05 7.15 1.11
N GLY A 99 14.93 7.11 0.39
CA GLY A 99 14.86 6.68 -1.00
C GLY A 99 14.29 5.26 -1.18
N ASN A 100 14.63 4.61 -2.28
CA ASN A 100 14.07 3.31 -2.65
C ASN A 100 14.77 2.15 -1.94
N GLY A 101 14.01 1.14 -1.52
CA GLY A 101 14.51 -0.11 -0.96
C GLY A 101 13.66 -0.62 0.20
N TYR A 102 13.88 -1.87 0.58
CA TYR A 102 13.22 -2.55 1.68
C TYR A 102 14.28 -3.27 2.51
N PHE A 103 14.12 -3.29 3.81
CA PHE A 103 14.90 -4.18 4.67
C PHE A 103 14.48 -5.63 4.42
N GLN A 104 15.43 -6.54 4.53
CA GLN A 104 15.20 -7.96 4.38
C GLN A 104 15.18 -8.61 5.75
N VAL A 105 14.15 -9.39 6.04
CA VAL A 105 14.02 -10.15 7.29
C VAL A 105 13.78 -11.61 6.97
N THR A 106 14.39 -12.50 7.73
CA THR A 106 14.23 -13.93 7.54
C THR A 106 13.11 -14.44 8.43
N LEU A 107 12.07 -14.99 7.81
CA LEU A 107 10.94 -15.62 8.49
C LEU A 107 11.35 -16.97 9.11
N PRO A 108 10.62 -17.48 10.11
CA PRO A 108 10.85 -18.84 10.66
C PRO A 108 10.70 -19.97 9.62
N SER A 109 9.96 -19.71 8.53
CA SER A 109 9.85 -20.63 7.39
C SER A 109 11.14 -20.73 6.56
N GLY A 110 12.10 -19.83 6.75
CA GLY A 110 13.31 -19.69 5.94
C GLY A 110 13.12 -18.79 4.71
N GLU A 111 11.92 -18.29 4.47
CA GLU A 111 11.67 -17.31 3.41
C GLU A 111 12.13 -15.90 3.80
N THR A 112 12.52 -15.11 2.82
CA THR A 112 12.88 -13.72 3.03
C THR A 112 11.65 -12.85 2.83
N ALA A 113 11.26 -12.12 3.87
CA ALA A 113 10.26 -11.07 3.81
C ALA A 113 10.94 -9.69 3.72
N TYR A 114 10.20 -8.73 3.25
CA TYR A 114 10.66 -7.37 3.00
C TYR A 114 9.82 -6.39 3.82
N THR A 115 10.46 -5.39 4.40
CA THR A 115 9.76 -4.39 5.21
C THR A 115 10.36 -3.00 5.04
N ARG A 116 9.52 -1.98 5.22
CA ARG A 116 9.95 -0.59 5.39
C ARG A 116 10.00 -0.17 6.86
N ASP A 117 9.47 -1.02 7.73
CA ASP A 117 9.56 -0.80 9.15
C ASP A 117 11.01 -1.01 9.63
N GLY A 118 11.59 0.01 10.21
CA GLY A 118 12.95 0.01 10.72
C GLY A 118 13.01 0.07 12.24
N THR A 119 11.95 -0.28 12.93
CA THR A 119 11.95 -0.41 14.40
C THR A 119 12.60 -1.73 14.78
N PHE A 120 13.94 -1.72 14.92
CA PHE A 120 14.70 -2.90 15.23
C PHE A 120 15.08 -2.96 16.71
N GLY A 121 15.28 -4.19 17.19
CA GLY A 121 15.75 -4.49 18.53
C GLY A 121 16.89 -5.53 18.50
N LEU A 122 17.36 -5.89 19.67
CA LEU A 122 18.34 -6.99 19.83
C LEU A 122 17.65 -8.21 20.40
N SER A 123 17.94 -9.37 19.82
CA SER A 123 17.57 -10.66 20.40
C SER A 123 18.47 -10.99 21.62
N PRO A 124 18.10 -11.97 22.45
CA PRO A 124 18.97 -12.44 23.55
C PRO A 124 20.36 -12.90 23.08
N GLU A 125 20.48 -13.33 21.84
CA GLU A 125 21.76 -13.76 21.20
C GLU A 125 22.52 -12.55 20.61
N GLY A 126 21.99 -11.33 20.73
CA GLY A 126 22.61 -10.11 20.21
C GLY A 126 22.38 -9.88 18.71
N GLN A 127 21.45 -10.60 18.07
CA GLN A 127 21.12 -10.37 16.67
C GLN A 127 20.14 -9.21 16.50
N ILE A 128 20.27 -8.47 15.41
CA ILE A 128 19.31 -7.42 15.06
C ILE A 128 18.03 -8.10 14.55
N VAL A 129 16.90 -7.82 15.21
CA VAL A 129 15.59 -8.40 14.90
C VAL A 129 14.53 -7.30 14.80
N ASN A 130 13.45 -7.60 14.09
CA ASN A 130 12.26 -6.74 14.09
C ASN A 130 11.41 -6.94 15.36
N THR A 131 10.30 -6.24 15.48
CA THR A 131 9.36 -6.33 16.62
C THR A 131 8.79 -7.74 16.83
N ASN A 132 8.74 -8.56 15.78
CA ASN A 132 8.25 -9.94 15.83
C ASN A 132 9.36 -10.97 16.13
N GLY A 133 10.61 -10.52 16.31
CA GLY A 133 11.76 -11.37 16.57
C GLY A 133 12.39 -11.99 15.31
N TYR A 134 12.01 -11.55 14.11
CA TYR A 134 12.62 -12.04 12.87
C TYR A 134 13.96 -11.35 12.61
N VAL A 135 14.96 -12.14 12.23
CA VAL A 135 16.34 -11.67 12.05
C VAL A 135 16.45 -10.81 10.79
N VAL A 136 17.05 -9.63 10.94
CA VAL A 136 17.37 -8.75 9.79
C VAL A 136 18.57 -9.32 9.04
N ALA A 137 18.42 -9.55 7.74
CA ALA A 137 19.51 -10.08 6.91
C ALA A 137 20.66 -9.07 6.79
N PRO A 138 21.90 -9.55 6.84
CA PRO A 138 22.40 -10.92 6.82
C PRO A 138 22.55 -11.61 8.19
N GLY A 139 21.90 -11.14 9.26
CA GLY A 139 22.00 -11.74 10.60
C GLY A 139 23.21 -11.21 11.38
N ILE A 140 23.31 -9.89 11.49
CA ILE A 140 24.43 -9.24 12.20
C ILE A 140 24.26 -9.44 13.70
N THR A 141 25.31 -9.97 14.35
CA THR A 141 25.35 -10.18 15.80
C THR A 141 26.18 -9.10 16.46
N ILE A 142 25.61 -8.40 17.41
CA ILE A 142 26.27 -7.38 18.23
C ILE A 142 26.71 -8.06 19.53
N PRO A 143 28.00 -8.07 19.82
CA PRO A 143 28.50 -8.70 21.04
C PRO A 143 28.09 -7.90 22.29
N THR A 144 27.90 -8.60 23.41
CA THR A 144 27.41 -8.02 24.68
C THR A 144 28.37 -7.01 25.33
N ASN A 145 29.63 -6.98 24.90
CA ASN A 145 30.64 -6.03 25.36
C ASN A 145 30.68 -4.74 24.49
N ALA A 146 29.72 -4.55 23.56
CA ALA A 146 29.62 -3.33 22.79
C ALA A 146 29.05 -2.20 23.66
N THR A 147 29.77 -1.09 23.75
CA THR A 147 29.38 0.11 24.48
C THR A 147 28.52 1.06 23.62
N GLY A 148 28.66 0.97 22.30
CA GLY A 148 27.90 1.80 21.34
C GLY A 148 27.79 1.10 20.00
N VAL A 149 26.66 1.37 19.31
CA VAL A 149 26.38 0.88 17.95
C VAL A 149 26.15 2.09 17.05
N THR A 150 26.88 2.15 15.95
CA THR A 150 26.73 3.21 14.94
C THR A 150 26.52 2.58 13.58
N ILE A 151 25.50 3.04 12.87
CA ILE A 151 25.16 2.56 11.52
C ILE A 151 25.32 3.73 10.57
N ASN A 152 26.21 3.59 9.60
CA ASN A 152 26.46 4.67 8.64
C ASN A 152 25.43 4.65 7.49
N THR A 153 25.49 5.66 6.64
CA THR A 153 24.56 5.82 5.50
C THR A 153 24.65 4.71 4.46
N SER A 154 25.76 3.97 4.41
CA SER A 154 25.93 2.81 3.55
C SER A 154 25.50 1.48 4.20
N GLY A 155 24.89 1.52 5.39
CA GLY A 155 24.37 0.34 6.07
C GLY A 155 25.44 -0.48 6.81
N GLN A 156 26.66 0.03 6.97
CA GLN A 156 27.69 -0.65 7.77
C GLN A 156 27.40 -0.47 9.26
N VAL A 157 27.32 -1.58 9.95
CA VAL A 157 27.14 -1.62 11.41
C VAL A 157 28.52 -1.65 12.06
N GLN A 158 28.82 -0.61 12.81
CA GLN A 158 30.06 -0.42 13.56
C GLN A 158 29.74 -0.43 15.05
N ILE A 159 30.60 -1.09 15.81
CA ILE A 159 30.49 -1.15 17.27
C ILE A 159 31.73 -0.55 17.92
N THR A 160 31.52 0.07 19.07
CA THR A 160 32.60 0.49 19.96
C THR A 160 32.65 -0.49 21.10
N LEU A 161 33.81 -1.15 21.28
CA LEU A 161 34.04 -2.06 22.37
C LEU A 161 34.65 -1.32 23.57
N ASP A 162 34.39 -1.85 24.76
CA ASP A 162 34.99 -1.30 25.98
C ASP A 162 36.54 -1.39 25.92
N GLY A 163 37.20 -0.26 26.16
CA GLY A 163 38.66 -0.15 26.07
C GLY A 163 39.25 0.04 24.67
N GLN A 164 38.44 0.10 23.62
CA GLN A 164 38.89 0.42 22.26
C GLN A 164 38.37 1.78 21.83
N THR A 165 39.22 2.62 21.26
CA THR A 165 38.87 3.92 20.71
C THR A 165 38.48 3.88 19.23
N ALA A 166 38.85 2.82 18.52
CA ALA A 166 38.52 2.67 17.11
C ALA A 166 37.24 1.80 16.93
N PRO A 167 36.23 2.25 16.17
CA PRO A 167 35.05 1.44 15.88
C PRO A 167 35.41 0.23 15.01
N THR A 168 34.83 -0.92 15.33
CA THR A 168 35.00 -2.16 14.56
C THR A 168 33.74 -2.43 13.75
N THR A 169 33.87 -2.70 12.45
CA THR A 169 32.73 -3.08 11.60
C THR A 169 32.38 -4.55 11.84
N VAL A 170 31.14 -4.81 12.22
CA VAL A 170 30.59 -6.15 12.52
C VAL A 170 29.87 -6.73 11.31
N GLY A 171 29.28 -5.90 10.47
CA GLY A 171 28.57 -6.35 9.28
C GLY A 171 28.01 -5.18 8.49
N GLN A 172 27.26 -5.52 7.42
CA GLN A 172 26.60 -4.54 6.58
C GLN A 172 25.17 -5.00 6.29
N ILE A 173 24.21 -4.12 6.55
CA ILE A 173 22.81 -4.35 6.21
C ILE A 173 22.65 -4.16 4.70
N SER A 174 21.99 -5.11 4.05
CA SER A 174 21.61 -5.01 2.65
C SER A 174 20.14 -4.65 2.52
N ILE A 175 19.79 -3.90 1.48
CA ILE A 175 18.41 -3.56 1.12
C ILE A 175 18.06 -4.15 -0.23
N ALA A 176 16.79 -4.38 -0.47
CA ALA A 176 16.26 -4.92 -1.71
C ALA A 176 15.36 -3.89 -2.40
N THR A 177 15.42 -3.80 -3.70
CA THR A 177 14.50 -3.03 -4.55
C THR A 177 13.77 -3.97 -5.50
N PHE A 178 12.56 -3.59 -5.90
CA PHE A 178 11.74 -4.36 -6.82
C PHE A 178 11.41 -3.55 -8.06
N PRO A 179 11.36 -4.19 -9.25
CA PRO A 179 10.88 -3.54 -10.48
C PRO A 179 9.44 -3.06 -10.37
N ASN A 180 8.59 -3.83 -9.66
CA ASN A 180 7.19 -3.49 -9.42
C ASN A 180 6.84 -3.69 -7.93
N GLU A 181 6.93 -2.61 -7.17
CA GLU A 181 6.63 -2.64 -5.73
C GLU A 181 5.14 -2.89 -5.43
N ALA A 182 4.24 -2.51 -6.35
CA ALA A 182 2.81 -2.75 -6.19
C ALA A 182 2.44 -4.24 -6.25
N GLY A 183 3.29 -5.05 -6.89
CA GLY A 183 3.12 -6.49 -6.99
C GLY A 183 3.54 -7.28 -5.76
N LEU A 184 4.06 -6.65 -4.72
CA LEU A 184 4.43 -7.31 -3.46
C LEU A 184 3.17 -7.75 -2.69
N ASP A 185 3.18 -8.97 -2.16
CA ASP A 185 2.11 -9.51 -1.34
C ASP A 185 2.29 -9.14 0.13
N ALA A 186 1.26 -8.52 0.74
CA ALA A 186 1.28 -8.13 2.14
C ALA A 186 0.82 -9.27 3.03
N GLN A 187 1.68 -9.72 3.93
CA GLN A 187 1.39 -10.78 4.88
C GLN A 187 0.83 -10.25 6.23
N GLY A 188 0.73 -8.95 6.38
CA GLY A 188 0.53 -8.31 7.69
C GLY A 188 1.86 -7.97 8.37
N ASP A 189 1.80 -7.38 9.58
CA ASP A 189 2.98 -7.02 10.39
C ASP A 189 4.02 -6.16 9.64
N ASN A 190 3.57 -5.34 8.70
CA ASN A 190 4.41 -4.53 7.79
C ASN A 190 5.39 -5.36 6.92
N LEU A 191 5.09 -6.65 6.72
CA LEU A 191 5.89 -7.59 5.94
C LEU A 191 5.30 -7.80 4.56
N PHE A 192 6.18 -7.88 3.58
CA PHE A 192 5.87 -8.13 2.18
C PHE A 192 6.61 -9.36 1.69
N LEU A 193 5.95 -10.18 0.89
CA LEU A 193 6.60 -11.29 0.19
C LEU A 193 6.73 -10.97 -1.31
N GLN A 194 7.76 -11.53 -1.89
CA GLN A 194 7.96 -11.51 -3.33
C GLN A 194 6.87 -12.31 -4.04
N THR A 195 6.41 -11.80 -5.18
CA THR A 195 5.51 -12.51 -6.08
C THR A 195 6.05 -12.52 -7.52
N SER A 196 5.43 -13.29 -8.38
CA SER A 196 5.74 -13.24 -9.82
C SER A 196 5.44 -11.86 -10.44
N ALA A 197 4.51 -11.11 -9.86
CA ALA A 197 4.13 -9.77 -10.32
C ALA A 197 5.10 -8.67 -9.83
N SER A 198 5.76 -8.86 -8.69
CA SER A 198 6.79 -7.92 -8.19
C SER A 198 8.11 -8.02 -8.96
N GLY A 199 8.36 -9.17 -9.58
CA GLY A 199 9.67 -9.52 -10.12
C GLY A 199 10.66 -9.96 -9.05
N ASN A 200 11.88 -10.28 -9.48
CA ASN A 200 12.94 -10.67 -8.56
C ASN A 200 13.52 -9.47 -7.81
N PRO A 201 13.82 -9.60 -6.50
CA PRO A 201 14.49 -8.56 -5.75
C PRO A 201 15.90 -8.32 -6.31
N VAL A 202 16.24 -7.05 -6.46
CA VAL A 202 17.63 -6.64 -6.68
C VAL A 202 18.16 -6.21 -5.32
N THR A 203 19.14 -6.97 -4.80
CA THR A 203 19.75 -6.69 -3.51
C THR A 203 21.02 -5.87 -3.69
N GLY A 204 21.24 -4.93 -2.81
CA GLY A 204 22.43 -4.09 -2.85
C GLY A 204 22.70 -3.40 -1.51
N ASN A 205 23.83 -2.72 -1.46
CA ASN A 205 24.19 -1.93 -0.30
C ASN A 205 23.47 -0.57 -0.35
N PRO A 206 23.01 -0.06 0.80
CA PRO A 206 22.52 1.31 0.88
C PRO A 206 23.52 2.33 0.32
N ALA A 207 23.01 3.45 -0.17
CA ALA A 207 23.78 4.51 -0.84
C ALA A 207 24.50 4.11 -2.14
N SER A 208 24.26 2.90 -2.67
CA SER A 208 24.70 2.51 -4.01
C SER A 208 23.75 3.06 -5.09
N PRO A 209 24.18 3.20 -6.35
CA PRO A 209 23.31 3.66 -7.43
C PRO A 209 22.03 2.81 -7.55
N GLY A 210 20.86 3.46 -7.49
CA GLY A 210 19.55 2.80 -7.53
C GLY A 210 18.99 2.39 -6.17
N PHE A 211 19.76 2.54 -5.09
CA PHE A 211 19.35 2.22 -3.72
C PHE A 211 19.30 3.46 -2.84
N GLY A 212 18.36 3.49 -1.91
CA GLY A 212 18.30 4.50 -0.87
C GLY A 212 19.47 4.40 0.13
N SER A 213 19.66 5.42 0.95
CA SER A 213 20.63 5.42 2.05
C SER A 213 19.93 5.11 3.38
N THR A 214 20.69 4.57 4.34
CA THR A 214 20.19 4.34 5.69
C THR A 214 20.43 5.55 6.59
N LEU A 215 19.48 5.82 7.48
CA LEU A 215 19.56 6.87 8.48
C LEU A 215 19.27 6.28 9.85
N GLN A 216 20.27 6.33 10.75
CA GLN A 216 20.17 5.80 12.11
C GLN A 216 19.43 6.77 13.04
N GLY A 217 18.63 6.23 13.97
CA GLY A 217 17.84 7.01 14.92
C GLY A 217 16.57 7.64 14.33
N PHE A 218 16.16 7.16 13.16
CA PHE A 218 14.94 7.59 12.48
C PHE A 218 14.09 6.38 12.09
N VAL A 219 12.80 6.61 11.99
CA VAL A 219 11.84 5.68 11.39
C VAL A 219 11.03 6.38 10.32
N GLU A 220 10.56 5.63 9.34
CA GLU A 220 9.65 6.15 8.32
C GLU A 220 8.22 6.09 8.87
N SER A 221 7.56 7.25 9.02
CA SER A 221 6.14 7.30 9.36
C SER A 221 5.25 6.94 8.17
N SER A 222 3.99 6.62 8.45
CA SER A 222 2.98 6.42 7.40
C SER A 222 2.91 7.63 6.45
N ASN A 223 2.72 7.38 5.15
CA ASN A 223 2.50 8.42 4.13
C ASN A 223 1.02 8.82 4.02
N VAL A 224 0.19 8.47 5.01
CA VAL A 224 -1.23 8.83 5.08
C VAL A 224 -1.40 10.29 5.53
N ASN A 225 -2.14 11.07 4.76
CA ASN A 225 -2.58 12.40 5.16
C ASN A 225 -4.00 12.32 5.72
N VAL A 226 -4.13 12.45 7.02
CA VAL A 226 -5.41 12.28 7.75
C VAL A 226 -6.49 13.24 7.25
N VAL A 227 -6.15 14.50 6.96
CA VAL A 227 -7.13 15.50 6.50
C VAL A 227 -7.70 15.13 5.15
N THR A 228 -6.85 14.66 4.25
CA THR A 228 -7.28 14.19 2.92
C THR A 228 -8.17 12.96 3.05
N GLU A 229 -7.74 11.96 3.83
CA GLU A 229 -8.50 10.70 4.01
C GLU A 229 -9.89 10.95 4.65
N ILE A 230 -9.99 11.86 5.65
CA ILE A 230 -11.29 12.22 6.23
C ILE A 230 -12.19 12.91 5.21
N THR A 231 -11.64 13.78 4.37
CA THR A 231 -12.41 14.44 3.32
C THR A 231 -12.92 13.43 2.29
N ASP A 232 -12.07 12.50 1.90
CA ASP A 232 -12.41 11.42 0.97
C ASP A 232 -13.45 10.48 1.59
N LEU A 233 -13.34 10.17 2.89
CA LEU A 233 -14.34 9.39 3.63
C LEU A 233 -15.73 10.04 3.61
N ILE A 234 -15.80 11.35 3.91
CA ILE A 234 -17.08 12.10 3.86
C ILE A 234 -17.65 12.08 2.46
N THR A 235 -16.82 12.23 1.44
CA THR A 235 -17.24 12.20 0.04
C THR A 235 -17.77 10.83 -0.35
N ALA A 236 -17.09 9.75 0.05
CA ALA A 236 -17.52 8.37 -0.20
C ALA A 236 -18.84 8.03 0.52
N GLN A 237 -19.01 8.48 1.77
CA GLN A 237 -20.24 8.30 2.53
C GLN A 237 -21.42 9.02 1.87
N ARG A 238 -21.22 10.28 1.42
CA ARG A 238 -22.26 11.02 0.70
C ARG A 238 -22.63 10.37 -0.63
N ALA A 239 -21.64 9.84 -1.36
CA ALA A 239 -21.88 9.13 -2.60
C ALA A 239 -22.68 7.82 -2.36
N TYR A 240 -22.37 7.10 -1.29
CA TYR A 240 -23.15 5.94 -0.86
C TYR A 240 -24.60 6.29 -0.53
N GLU A 241 -24.82 7.38 0.25
CA GLU A 241 -26.18 7.88 0.57
C GLU A 241 -26.96 8.28 -0.69
N MET A 242 -26.30 8.95 -1.66
CA MET A 242 -26.95 9.30 -2.92
C MET A 242 -27.37 8.07 -3.72
N ASN A 243 -26.52 7.04 -3.81
CA ASN A 243 -26.87 5.79 -4.48
C ASN A 243 -28.03 5.08 -3.77
N SER A 244 -28.07 5.11 -2.44
CA SER A 244 -29.20 4.58 -1.66
C SER A 244 -30.50 5.31 -1.94
N LYS A 245 -30.46 6.66 -2.09
CA LYS A 245 -31.64 7.44 -2.49
C LYS A 245 -32.13 7.13 -3.92
N VAL A 246 -31.23 6.81 -4.82
CA VAL A 246 -31.61 6.35 -6.18
C VAL A 246 -32.37 5.02 -6.10
N ILE A 247 -31.97 4.11 -5.21
CA ILE A 247 -32.70 2.85 -4.99
C ILE A 247 -34.09 3.11 -4.44
N THR A 248 -34.23 3.92 -3.38
CA THR A 248 -35.55 4.23 -2.81
C THR A 248 -36.46 4.92 -3.80
N ALA A 249 -35.95 5.89 -4.58
CA ALA A 249 -36.73 6.56 -5.63
C ALA A 249 -37.15 5.57 -6.75
N SER A 250 -36.30 4.61 -7.08
CA SER A 250 -36.63 3.56 -8.06
C SER A 250 -37.72 2.62 -7.54
N ASP A 251 -37.69 2.26 -6.26
CA ASP A 251 -38.72 1.43 -5.61
C ASP A 251 -40.06 2.18 -5.54
N GLU A 252 -40.07 3.48 -5.24
CA GLU A 252 -41.27 4.32 -5.27
C GLU A 252 -41.88 4.41 -6.67
N MET A 253 -41.05 4.56 -7.70
CA MET A 253 -41.50 4.53 -9.10
C MET A 253 -42.13 3.18 -9.47
N LEU A 254 -41.57 2.08 -8.97
CA LEU A 254 -42.12 0.73 -9.16
C LEU A 254 -43.46 0.56 -8.46
N SER A 255 -43.56 1.00 -7.21
CA SER A 255 -44.77 0.93 -6.42
C SER A 255 -45.94 1.74 -7.10
N THR A 256 -45.63 2.91 -7.65
CA THR A 256 -46.62 3.67 -8.38
C THR A 256 -47.08 2.99 -9.67
N LEU A 257 -46.14 2.32 -10.38
CA LEU A 257 -46.49 1.52 -11.56
C LEU A 257 -47.37 0.30 -11.25
N THR A 258 -47.12 -0.36 -10.14
CA THR A 258 -47.94 -1.53 -9.71
C THR A 258 -49.32 -1.10 -9.21
N ASN A 259 -49.47 0.09 -8.65
CA ASN A 259 -50.75 0.63 -8.17
C ASN A 259 -51.62 1.20 -9.31
N LEU A 260 -51.08 1.33 -10.52
CA LEU A 260 -51.81 1.78 -11.69
C LEU A 260 -52.46 0.64 -12.50
N HIS A 261 -52.26 -0.58 -12.11
CA HIS A 261 -52.87 -1.80 -12.62
C HIS A 261 -53.80 -2.42 -11.59
#